data_ce4be338a2ede52552e3afd95612b7fd
#
_entry.id   ce4be338a2ede52552e3afd95612b7fd
#
_cell.length_a   1.000
_cell.length_b   1.000
_cell.length_c   1.000
_cell.angle_alpha   90.00
_cell.angle_beta   90.00
_cell.angle_gamma   90.00
#
_symmetry.space_group_name_H-M   'P 1'
#
loop_
_entity.id
_entity.type
_entity.pdbx_description
1 polymer ?
#
loop_
_entity_poly.entity_id
_entity_poly.type
_entity_poly.pdbx_seq_one_letter_code
_entity_poly.pdbx_strand_id
1 'polypeptide(L)'
;MPNPYDYKKFAILYVDDEEKSLVNFARAFGDDFRILTASNAQAGLQLIELHGEDLALLMTDQRMPGKKGVWLLERARQLRPNVLRMLVTAFADMDAAIAAVNSGAIYKYVTKPWNPAQLELTLRRGLEFFMVQSERDQLLREKMSVLRNMMIADRIVSLGLLAAGLSHHIRNSMVAVKIFLELAPLKMAEEKMSADGLRDPDFWNEYHHNVQGQIEKINHLLTDLRTAADQKPGDPFGDEIQLQPAIAAILAKLREPLAARRIEVENQIPDSLPLLRVDKPKFERLVELLLKDELAMLPAGSRITFTAESQNGEM
;
A
#
# COMPACT_ATOMS: atom_id res chain seq x y z
N MET A 1 39.47 -8.04 -13.59
CA MET A 1 38.49 -8.14 -12.52
C MET A 1 37.55 -9.27 -12.87
N PRO A 2 37.14 -10.16 -11.94
CA PRO A 2 36.16 -11.19 -12.26
C PRO A 2 34.86 -10.49 -12.70
N ASN A 3 34.23 -11.03 -13.73
CA ASN A 3 32.99 -10.52 -14.27
C ASN A 3 31.88 -10.67 -13.22
N PRO A 4 31.18 -9.62 -12.79
CA PRO A 4 30.15 -9.71 -11.76
C PRO A 4 28.89 -10.43 -12.23
N TYR A 5 28.74 -10.69 -13.54
CA TYR A 5 27.52 -11.27 -14.11
C TYR A 5 27.72 -12.72 -14.52
N ASP A 6 26.80 -13.59 -14.14
CA ASP A 6 26.65 -14.94 -14.69
C ASP A 6 25.72 -14.93 -15.91
N TYR A 7 26.31 -14.91 -17.09
CA TYR A 7 25.55 -14.86 -18.34
C TYR A 7 24.83 -16.17 -18.69
N LYS A 8 25.06 -17.26 -17.96
CA LYS A 8 24.32 -18.52 -18.11
C LYS A 8 23.12 -18.63 -17.20
N LYS A 9 22.95 -17.69 -16.27
CA LYS A 9 21.82 -17.66 -15.33
C LYS A 9 20.49 -17.59 -16.04
N PHE A 10 20.41 -16.80 -17.13
CA PHE A 10 19.20 -16.62 -17.91
C PHE A 10 19.41 -17.06 -19.36
N ALA A 11 18.33 -17.52 -20.00
CA ALA A 11 18.38 -18.02 -21.36
C ALA A 11 18.21 -16.89 -22.41
N ILE A 12 18.84 -17.10 -23.55
CA ILE A 12 18.59 -16.38 -24.79
C ILE A 12 17.88 -17.32 -25.73
N LEU A 13 16.69 -16.96 -26.21
CA LEU A 13 15.96 -17.70 -27.23
C LEU A 13 16.23 -17.08 -28.60
N TYR A 14 16.78 -17.87 -29.51
CA TYR A 14 16.95 -17.50 -30.92
C TYR A 14 16.00 -18.28 -31.81
N VAL A 15 15.21 -17.56 -32.62
CA VAL A 15 14.18 -18.13 -33.50
C VAL A 15 14.48 -17.76 -34.93
N ASP A 16 14.68 -18.77 -35.78
CA ASP A 16 15.01 -18.64 -37.22
C ASP A 16 14.53 -19.89 -37.93
N ASP A 17 13.97 -19.78 -39.12
CA ASP A 17 13.52 -20.94 -39.88
C ASP A 17 14.69 -21.68 -40.62
N GLU A 18 15.83 -21.07 -40.67
CA GLU A 18 17.02 -21.65 -41.24
C GLU A 18 17.82 -22.46 -40.19
N GLU A 19 17.78 -23.79 -40.26
CA GLU A 19 18.47 -24.69 -39.32
C GLU A 19 19.96 -24.38 -39.17
N LYS A 20 20.62 -24.03 -40.29
CA LYS A 20 22.04 -23.64 -40.28
C LYS A 20 22.29 -22.40 -39.43
N SER A 21 21.38 -21.42 -39.49
CA SER A 21 21.44 -20.21 -38.65
C SER A 21 21.33 -20.55 -37.16
N LEU A 22 20.44 -21.45 -36.81
CA LEU A 22 20.26 -21.91 -35.40
C LEU A 22 21.50 -22.62 -34.87
N VAL A 23 22.04 -23.57 -35.66
CA VAL A 23 23.24 -24.33 -35.29
C VAL A 23 24.47 -23.41 -35.17
N ASN A 24 24.66 -22.50 -36.13
CA ASN A 24 25.77 -21.56 -36.10
C ASN A 24 25.69 -20.59 -34.93
N PHE A 25 24.49 -20.09 -34.60
CA PHE A 25 24.27 -19.24 -33.46
C PHE A 25 24.57 -19.97 -32.14
N ALA A 26 24.03 -21.17 -31.97
CA ALA A 26 24.27 -21.98 -30.78
C ALA A 26 25.76 -22.34 -30.61
N ARG A 27 26.46 -22.65 -31.70
CA ARG A 27 27.91 -22.92 -31.66
C ARG A 27 28.75 -21.67 -31.35
N ALA A 28 28.36 -20.51 -31.90
CA ALA A 28 29.11 -19.26 -31.69
C ALA A 28 28.99 -18.69 -30.29
N PHE A 29 27.84 -18.90 -29.61
CA PHE A 29 27.51 -18.24 -28.37
C PHE A 29 27.20 -19.17 -27.18
N GLY A 30 27.09 -20.50 -27.43
CA GLY A 30 26.71 -21.48 -26.38
C GLY A 30 27.75 -21.68 -25.26
N ASP A 31 29.03 -21.35 -25.54
CA ASP A 31 30.09 -21.43 -24.52
C ASP A 31 29.93 -20.30 -23.46
N ASP A 32 29.42 -19.14 -23.86
CA ASP A 32 29.28 -17.96 -23.02
C ASP A 32 27.85 -17.80 -22.43
N PHE A 33 26.83 -18.24 -23.16
CA PHE A 33 25.42 -18.01 -22.89
C PHE A 33 24.62 -19.33 -22.86
N ARG A 34 23.50 -19.31 -22.15
CA ARG A 34 22.49 -20.37 -22.22
C ARG A 34 21.56 -20.12 -23.40
N ILE A 35 21.76 -20.85 -24.50
CA ILE A 35 21.03 -20.68 -25.74
C ILE A 35 19.89 -21.68 -25.86
N LEU A 36 18.69 -21.19 -26.19
CA LEU A 36 17.53 -21.96 -26.64
C LEU A 36 17.30 -21.60 -28.11
N THR A 37 16.87 -22.57 -28.93
CA THR A 37 16.59 -22.34 -30.34
C THR A 37 15.20 -22.87 -30.72
N ALA A 38 14.54 -22.20 -31.67
CA ALA A 38 13.30 -22.65 -32.28
C ALA A 38 13.32 -22.39 -33.80
N SER A 39 12.74 -23.30 -34.56
CA SER A 39 12.74 -23.24 -36.04
C SER A 39 11.56 -22.46 -36.62
N ASN A 40 10.65 -21.94 -35.81
CA ASN A 40 9.53 -21.12 -36.25
C ASN A 40 8.93 -20.34 -35.06
N ALA A 41 8.11 -19.34 -35.38
CA ALA A 41 7.46 -18.50 -34.35
C ALA A 41 6.56 -19.24 -33.38
N GLN A 42 5.90 -20.33 -33.80
CA GLN A 42 4.99 -21.09 -32.93
C GLN A 42 5.80 -21.91 -31.89
N ALA A 43 6.86 -22.57 -32.32
CA ALA A 43 7.78 -23.26 -31.41
C ALA A 43 8.48 -22.28 -30.46
N GLY A 44 8.85 -21.09 -30.95
CA GLY A 44 9.38 -20.01 -30.13
C GLY A 44 8.40 -19.57 -29.04
N LEU A 45 7.11 -19.43 -29.37
CA LEU A 45 6.07 -19.08 -28.41
C LEU A 45 5.93 -20.14 -27.31
N GLN A 46 5.93 -21.43 -27.66
CA GLN A 46 5.90 -22.52 -26.70
C GLN A 46 7.09 -22.48 -25.71
N LEU A 47 8.28 -22.17 -26.20
CA LEU A 47 9.46 -22.01 -25.35
C LEU A 47 9.36 -20.80 -24.42
N ILE A 48 8.75 -19.70 -24.88
CA ILE A 48 8.48 -18.53 -24.02
C ILE A 48 7.51 -18.86 -22.91
N GLU A 49 6.48 -19.65 -23.17
CA GLU A 49 5.53 -20.11 -22.16
C GLU A 49 6.18 -21.05 -21.14
N LEU A 50 7.02 -21.98 -21.62
CA LEU A 50 7.68 -22.99 -20.78
C LEU A 50 8.81 -22.42 -19.91
N HIS A 51 9.64 -21.53 -20.47
CA HIS A 51 10.86 -21.00 -19.83
C HIS A 51 10.75 -19.53 -19.46
N GLY A 52 9.53 -18.99 -19.38
CA GLY A 52 9.30 -17.55 -19.26
C GLY A 52 9.95 -16.84 -18.09
N GLU A 53 10.23 -17.51 -16.98
CA GLU A 53 10.91 -16.93 -15.81
C GLU A 53 12.42 -16.86 -16.00
N ASP A 54 12.97 -17.82 -16.73
CA ASP A 54 14.40 -17.92 -17.00
C ASP A 54 14.82 -17.22 -18.29
N LEU A 55 13.89 -16.74 -19.11
CA LEU A 55 14.16 -16.13 -20.40
C LEU A 55 14.43 -14.63 -20.24
N ALA A 56 15.65 -14.21 -20.57
CA ALA A 56 16.03 -12.80 -20.54
C ALA A 56 15.91 -12.10 -21.90
N LEU A 57 16.22 -12.82 -22.98
CA LEU A 57 16.31 -12.23 -24.29
C LEU A 57 15.68 -13.16 -25.36
N LEU A 58 14.82 -12.57 -26.17
CA LEU A 58 14.28 -13.18 -27.39
C LEU A 58 14.84 -12.49 -28.61
N MET A 59 15.49 -13.23 -29.47
CA MET A 59 15.96 -12.79 -30.77
C MET A 59 15.28 -13.62 -31.85
N THR A 60 14.63 -12.97 -32.83
CA THR A 60 13.89 -13.68 -33.89
C THR A 60 14.17 -13.11 -35.26
N ASP A 61 14.25 -13.99 -36.24
CA ASP A 61 14.24 -13.55 -37.62
C ASP A 61 12.91 -12.94 -38.01
N GLN A 62 12.90 -11.96 -38.92
CA GLN A 62 11.69 -11.31 -39.42
C GLN A 62 10.95 -12.17 -40.43
N ARG A 63 11.66 -12.84 -41.30
CA ARG A 63 11.07 -13.59 -42.42
C ARG A 63 11.06 -15.09 -42.13
N MET A 64 9.99 -15.55 -41.57
CA MET A 64 9.75 -16.97 -41.31
C MET A 64 8.44 -17.42 -41.94
N PRO A 65 8.34 -18.69 -42.42
CA PRO A 65 7.09 -19.26 -42.92
C PRO A 65 5.98 -19.19 -41.88
N GLY A 66 4.78 -18.79 -42.30
CA GLY A 66 3.60 -18.69 -41.48
C GLY A 66 3.53 -17.40 -40.66
N LYS A 67 4.09 -17.36 -39.47
CA LYS A 67 4.09 -16.17 -38.60
C LYS A 67 5.43 -15.44 -38.63
N LYS A 68 5.37 -14.11 -38.87
CA LYS A 68 6.56 -13.25 -38.89
C LYS A 68 7.17 -13.02 -37.52
N GLY A 69 8.43 -12.64 -37.44
CA GLY A 69 9.13 -12.32 -36.20
C GLY A 69 8.44 -11.27 -35.37
N VAL A 70 7.96 -10.18 -35.98
CA VAL A 70 7.19 -9.13 -35.23
C VAL A 70 5.99 -9.68 -34.52
N TRP A 71 5.25 -10.62 -35.11
CA TRP A 71 4.12 -11.27 -34.43
C TRP A 71 4.57 -12.00 -33.13
N LEU A 72 5.71 -12.70 -33.16
CA LEU A 72 6.27 -13.38 -32.00
C LEU A 72 6.69 -12.37 -30.91
N LEU A 73 7.30 -11.28 -31.31
CA LEU A 73 7.73 -10.22 -30.38
C LEU A 73 6.55 -9.53 -29.69
N GLU A 74 5.45 -9.30 -30.41
CA GLU A 74 4.21 -8.76 -29.84
C GLU A 74 3.59 -9.74 -28.83
N ARG A 75 3.55 -11.03 -29.14
CA ARG A 75 3.06 -12.05 -28.20
C ARG A 75 3.96 -12.19 -26.98
N ALA A 76 5.28 -12.18 -27.18
CA ALA A 76 6.23 -12.16 -26.08
C ALA A 76 6.05 -10.95 -25.17
N ARG A 77 5.77 -9.76 -25.74
CA ARG A 77 5.47 -8.55 -24.96
C ARG A 77 4.24 -8.71 -24.06
N GLN A 78 3.18 -9.35 -24.57
CA GLN A 78 1.95 -9.57 -23.81
C GLN A 78 2.14 -10.59 -22.68
N LEU A 79 2.86 -11.67 -22.95
CA LEU A 79 3.06 -12.76 -21.99
C LEU A 79 4.17 -12.46 -20.98
N ARG A 80 5.27 -11.86 -21.45
CA ARG A 80 6.49 -11.60 -20.70
C ARG A 80 7.05 -10.22 -21.02
N PRO A 81 6.46 -9.15 -20.51
CA PRO A 81 6.83 -7.77 -20.85
C PRO A 81 8.30 -7.44 -20.54
N ASN A 82 8.89 -8.09 -19.55
CA ASN A 82 10.27 -7.85 -19.11
C ASN A 82 11.32 -8.51 -19.99
N VAL A 83 10.96 -9.51 -20.83
CA VAL A 83 11.90 -10.14 -21.78
C VAL A 83 12.35 -9.12 -22.80
N LEU A 84 13.66 -8.99 -22.99
CA LEU A 84 14.21 -8.13 -24.02
C LEU A 84 14.00 -8.74 -25.42
N ARG A 85 13.47 -7.97 -26.33
CA ARG A 85 13.05 -8.41 -27.66
C ARG A 85 13.95 -7.79 -28.72
N MET A 86 14.55 -8.63 -29.51
CA MET A 86 15.42 -8.22 -30.65
C MET A 86 14.89 -8.81 -31.93
N LEU A 87 14.88 -8.01 -32.99
CA LEU A 87 14.50 -8.43 -34.33
C LEU A 87 15.76 -8.59 -35.18
N VAL A 88 15.91 -9.74 -35.83
CA VAL A 88 16.94 -9.97 -36.85
C VAL A 88 16.31 -9.73 -38.22
N THR A 89 16.97 -8.96 -39.05
CA THR A 89 16.40 -8.60 -40.34
C THR A 89 17.48 -8.40 -41.42
N ALA A 90 17.13 -8.68 -42.67
CA ALA A 90 17.89 -8.25 -43.80
C ALA A 90 17.64 -6.76 -44.11
N PHE A 91 18.54 -6.12 -44.84
CA PHE A 91 18.46 -4.69 -45.17
C PHE A 91 17.13 -4.26 -45.82
N ALA A 92 16.49 -5.18 -46.55
CA ALA A 92 15.22 -4.93 -47.25
C ALA A 92 13.97 -4.74 -46.36
N ASP A 93 14.03 -5.10 -45.05
CA ASP A 93 12.91 -5.01 -44.11
C ASP A 93 13.15 -3.97 -43.02
N MET A 94 14.04 -3.00 -43.26
CA MET A 94 14.42 -1.99 -42.26
C MET A 94 13.25 -1.13 -41.77
N ASP A 95 12.31 -0.79 -42.68
CA ASP A 95 11.14 0.02 -42.30
C ASP A 95 10.25 -0.67 -41.24
N ALA A 96 10.09 -1.98 -41.37
CA ALA A 96 9.34 -2.77 -40.37
C ALA A 96 10.08 -2.82 -39.00
N ALA A 97 11.41 -2.90 -39.02
CA ALA A 97 12.25 -2.87 -37.84
C ALA A 97 12.18 -1.50 -37.14
N ILE A 98 12.24 -0.39 -37.89
CA ILE A 98 12.12 0.97 -37.39
C ILE A 98 10.74 1.19 -36.76
N ALA A 99 9.66 0.76 -37.40
CA ALA A 99 8.31 0.85 -36.89
C ALA A 99 8.16 0.07 -35.56
N ALA A 100 8.75 -1.12 -35.48
CA ALA A 100 8.75 -1.94 -34.29
C ALA A 100 9.53 -1.32 -33.10
N VAL A 101 10.64 -0.64 -33.35
CA VAL A 101 11.37 0.16 -32.35
C VAL A 101 10.53 1.32 -31.87
N ASN A 102 9.95 2.10 -32.79
CA ASN A 102 9.16 3.28 -32.45
C ASN A 102 7.88 2.95 -31.67
N SER A 103 7.29 1.79 -31.88
CA SER A 103 6.15 1.29 -31.10
C SER A 103 6.55 0.71 -29.73
N GLY A 104 7.86 0.69 -29.40
CA GLY A 104 8.37 0.09 -28.17
C GLY A 104 8.22 -1.45 -28.12
N ALA A 105 7.97 -2.09 -29.28
CA ALA A 105 7.81 -3.53 -29.35
C ALA A 105 9.14 -4.28 -29.23
N ILE A 106 10.24 -3.64 -29.62
CA ILE A 106 11.59 -4.24 -29.59
C ILE A 106 12.60 -3.34 -28.87
N TYR A 107 13.58 -3.98 -28.25
CA TYR A 107 14.73 -3.31 -27.62
C TYR A 107 15.75 -2.86 -28.67
N LYS A 108 16.01 -3.72 -29.63
CA LYS A 108 17.01 -3.48 -30.70
C LYS A 108 16.73 -4.34 -31.94
N TYR A 109 17.15 -3.89 -33.10
CA TYR A 109 17.23 -4.74 -34.27
C TYR A 109 18.72 -5.08 -34.60
N VAL A 110 18.93 -6.20 -35.28
CA VAL A 110 20.22 -6.72 -35.70
C VAL A 110 20.13 -7.02 -37.22
N THR A 111 21.03 -6.47 -37.98
CA THR A 111 21.07 -6.70 -39.45
C THR A 111 21.88 -7.93 -39.81
N LYS A 112 21.37 -8.73 -40.77
CA LYS A 112 22.11 -9.84 -41.40
C LYS A 112 22.95 -9.30 -42.59
N PRO A 113 24.19 -9.76 -42.78
CA PRO A 113 24.97 -10.65 -41.93
C PRO A 113 25.50 -9.91 -40.69
N TRP A 114 25.43 -10.55 -39.50
CA TRP A 114 25.97 -9.96 -38.29
C TRP A 114 27.47 -10.25 -38.10
N ASN A 115 28.13 -9.33 -37.43
CA ASN A 115 29.48 -9.56 -36.94
C ASN A 115 29.39 -10.28 -35.57
N PRO A 116 30.02 -11.46 -35.38
CA PRO A 116 29.92 -12.23 -34.14
C PRO A 116 30.34 -11.42 -32.91
N ALA A 117 31.44 -10.68 -32.96
CA ALA A 117 31.93 -9.91 -31.82
C ALA A 117 30.97 -8.76 -31.42
N GLN A 118 30.37 -8.08 -32.44
CA GLN A 118 29.39 -7.04 -32.18
C GLN A 118 28.07 -7.62 -31.60
N LEU A 119 27.68 -8.78 -32.10
CA LEU A 119 26.47 -9.45 -31.58
C LEU A 119 26.68 -9.94 -30.16
N GLU A 120 27.82 -10.58 -29.87
CA GLU A 120 28.19 -10.97 -28.53
C GLU A 120 28.10 -9.81 -27.53
N LEU A 121 28.70 -8.66 -27.85
CA LEU A 121 28.63 -7.46 -27.04
C LEU A 121 27.18 -7.00 -26.84
N THR A 122 26.35 -7.12 -27.88
CA THR A 122 24.93 -6.75 -27.81
C THR A 122 24.14 -7.70 -26.87
N LEU A 123 24.42 -9.01 -26.94
CA LEU A 123 23.82 -10.01 -26.09
C LEU A 123 24.24 -9.81 -24.63
N ARG A 124 25.53 -9.58 -24.36
CA ARG A 124 26.05 -9.27 -23.02
C ARG A 124 25.34 -8.05 -22.40
N ARG A 125 25.31 -6.93 -23.11
CA ARG A 125 24.64 -5.72 -22.66
C ARG A 125 23.13 -5.92 -22.43
N GLY A 126 22.48 -6.69 -23.29
CA GLY A 126 21.06 -7.05 -23.11
C GLY A 126 20.84 -7.86 -21.83
N LEU A 127 21.66 -8.90 -21.61
CA LEU A 127 21.58 -9.69 -20.38
C LEU A 127 21.87 -8.87 -19.12
N GLU A 128 22.91 -8.04 -19.14
CA GLU A 128 23.24 -7.14 -18.02
C GLU A 128 22.08 -6.21 -17.70
N PHE A 129 21.49 -5.59 -18.72
CA PHE A 129 20.31 -4.73 -18.55
C PHE A 129 19.13 -5.51 -17.94
N PHE A 130 18.85 -6.72 -18.43
CA PHE A 130 17.79 -7.57 -17.90
C PHE A 130 18.05 -7.94 -16.43
N MET A 131 19.29 -8.34 -16.10
CA MET A 131 19.66 -8.72 -14.72
C MET A 131 19.47 -7.56 -13.75
N VAL A 132 19.92 -6.35 -14.11
CA VAL A 132 19.75 -5.14 -13.29
C VAL A 132 18.27 -4.80 -13.10
N GLN A 133 17.48 -4.88 -14.17
CA GLN A 133 16.03 -4.64 -14.08
C GLN A 133 15.34 -5.69 -13.20
N SER A 134 15.69 -6.97 -13.36
CA SER A 134 15.14 -8.07 -12.56
C SER A 134 15.48 -7.94 -11.07
N GLU A 135 16.73 -7.59 -10.76
CA GLU A 135 17.18 -7.34 -9.37
C GLU A 135 16.46 -6.14 -8.77
N ARG A 136 16.33 -5.04 -9.50
CA ARG A 136 15.57 -3.88 -9.06
C ARG A 136 14.12 -4.25 -8.74
N ASP A 137 13.46 -4.99 -9.64
CA ASP A 137 12.05 -5.37 -9.45
C ASP A 137 11.88 -6.34 -8.27
N GLN A 138 12.87 -7.21 -8.02
CA GLN A 138 12.90 -8.07 -6.85
C GLN A 138 13.05 -7.25 -5.57
N LEU A 139 14.01 -6.33 -5.51
CA LEU A 139 14.24 -5.45 -4.36
C LEU A 139 13.01 -4.57 -4.05
N LEU A 140 12.32 -4.09 -5.09
CA LEU A 140 11.07 -3.34 -4.92
C LEU A 140 9.97 -4.21 -4.30
N ARG A 141 9.81 -5.46 -4.77
CA ARG A 141 8.84 -6.41 -4.17
C ARG A 141 9.15 -6.72 -2.71
N GLU A 142 10.43 -6.95 -2.39
CA GLU A 142 10.89 -7.18 -1.02
C GLU A 142 10.63 -5.96 -0.12
N LYS A 143 10.98 -4.76 -0.59
CA LYS A 143 10.67 -3.51 0.12
C LYS A 143 9.18 -3.33 0.38
N MET A 144 8.34 -3.56 -0.62
CA MET A 144 6.89 -3.45 -0.46
C MET A 144 6.34 -4.48 0.55
N SER A 145 6.89 -5.69 0.56
CA SER A 145 6.54 -6.72 1.56
C SER A 145 6.91 -6.27 2.97
N VAL A 146 8.11 -5.74 3.17
CA VAL A 146 8.57 -5.22 4.47
C VAL A 146 7.70 -4.05 4.94
N LEU A 147 7.41 -3.09 4.05
CA LEU A 147 6.54 -1.95 4.38
C LEU A 147 5.14 -2.42 4.78
N ARG A 148 4.58 -3.38 4.05
CA ARG A 148 3.28 -3.97 4.39
C ARG A 148 3.28 -4.61 5.78
N ASN A 149 4.34 -5.36 6.10
CA ASN A 149 4.48 -5.99 7.42
C ASN A 149 4.65 -4.94 8.53
N MET A 150 5.40 -3.86 8.27
CA MET A 150 5.52 -2.74 9.21
C MET A 150 4.16 -2.06 9.46
N MET A 151 3.37 -1.82 8.43
CA MET A 151 2.03 -1.25 8.57
C MET A 151 1.10 -2.14 9.41
N ILE A 152 1.18 -3.47 9.24
CA ILE A 152 0.41 -4.43 10.05
C ILE A 152 0.89 -4.39 11.51
N ALA A 153 2.19 -4.37 11.75
CA ALA A 153 2.75 -4.29 13.10
C ALA A 153 2.37 -2.99 13.81
N ASP A 154 2.48 -1.85 13.13
CA ASP A 154 2.07 -0.55 13.65
C ASP A 154 0.58 -0.52 14.02
N ARG A 155 -0.25 -1.11 13.17
CA ARG A 155 -1.69 -1.25 13.45
C ARG A 155 -1.95 -2.11 14.69
N ILE A 156 -1.22 -3.21 14.88
CA ILE A 156 -1.36 -4.07 16.08
C ILE A 156 -0.96 -3.29 17.33
N VAL A 157 0.13 -2.54 17.28
CA VAL A 157 0.58 -1.68 18.40
C VAL A 157 -0.46 -0.61 18.71
N SER A 158 -0.97 0.07 17.71
CA SER A 158 -1.99 1.12 17.85
C SER A 158 -3.29 0.57 18.46
N LEU A 159 -3.74 -0.61 17.97
CA LEU A 159 -4.91 -1.30 18.56
C LEU A 159 -4.64 -1.76 19.99
N GLY A 160 -3.42 -2.20 20.31
CA GLY A 160 -3.01 -2.56 21.66
C GLY A 160 -3.05 -1.40 22.64
N LEU A 161 -2.56 -0.23 22.23
CA LEU A 161 -2.62 1.00 23.01
C LEU A 161 -4.06 1.48 23.23
N LEU A 162 -4.88 1.46 22.19
CA LEU A 162 -6.31 1.77 22.27
C LEU A 162 -7.03 0.80 23.20
N ALA A 163 -6.78 -0.51 23.09
CA ALA A 163 -7.39 -1.52 23.96
C ALA A 163 -6.98 -1.33 25.43
N ALA A 164 -5.75 -0.95 25.71
CA ALA A 164 -5.28 -0.65 27.07
C ALA A 164 -6.01 0.57 27.68
N GLY A 165 -6.11 1.66 26.92
CA GLY A 165 -6.86 2.85 27.34
C GLY A 165 -8.36 2.56 27.53
N LEU A 166 -8.97 1.88 26.57
CA LEU A 166 -10.39 1.50 26.64
C LEU A 166 -10.68 0.53 27.80
N SER A 167 -9.77 -0.40 28.11
CA SER A 167 -9.92 -1.30 29.26
C SER A 167 -10.06 -0.54 30.57
N HIS A 168 -9.35 0.56 30.73
CA HIS A 168 -9.47 1.41 31.90
C HIS A 168 -10.88 2.07 31.99
N HIS A 169 -11.35 2.65 30.89
CA HIS A 169 -12.65 3.30 30.81
C HIS A 169 -13.81 2.30 30.96
N ILE A 170 -13.73 1.13 30.34
CA ILE A 170 -14.72 0.05 30.52
C ILE A 170 -14.74 -0.39 31.96
N ARG A 171 -13.58 -0.60 32.60
CA ARG A 171 -13.51 -0.98 34.02
C ARG A 171 -14.17 0.05 34.93
N ASN A 172 -13.91 1.34 34.70
CA ASN A 172 -14.50 2.42 35.48
C ASN A 172 -16.02 2.45 35.34
N SER A 173 -16.53 2.31 34.11
CA SER A 173 -17.99 2.24 33.87
C SER A 173 -18.61 0.99 34.48
N MET A 174 -17.92 -0.16 34.43
CA MET A 174 -18.38 -1.40 35.09
C MET A 174 -18.38 -1.30 36.60
N VAL A 175 -17.39 -0.62 37.22
CA VAL A 175 -17.37 -0.35 38.68
C VAL A 175 -18.57 0.52 39.08
N ALA A 176 -18.87 1.57 38.30
CA ALA A 176 -20.04 2.41 38.56
C ALA A 176 -21.34 1.60 38.45
N VAL A 177 -21.51 0.79 37.41
CA VAL A 177 -22.69 -0.11 37.29
C VAL A 177 -22.77 -1.06 38.48
N LYS A 178 -21.64 -1.65 38.92
CA LYS A 178 -21.60 -2.54 40.08
C LYS A 178 -22.08 -1.83 41.37
N ILE A 179 -21.57 -0.62 41.63
CA ILE A 179 -21.99 0.18 42.80
C ILE A 179 -23.49 0.45 42.76
N PHE A 180 -24.03 0.84 41.61
CA PHE A 180 -25.48 1.04 41.47
C PHE A 180 -26.26 -0.24 41.70
N LEU A 181 -25.79 -1.41 41.21
CA LEU A 181 -26.46 -2.69 41.49
C LEU A 181 -26.40 -3.10 42.96
N GLU A 182 -25.35 -2.72 43.70
CA GLU A 182 -25.22 -2.97 45.13
C GLU A 182 -26.10 -2.03 45.95
N LEU A 183 -26.36 -0.81 45.51
CA LEU A 183 -27.22 0.17 46.17
C LEU A 183 -28.72 -0.18 46.06
N ALA A 184 -29.15 -0.77 44.96
CA ALA A 184 -30.55 -1.07 44.70
C ALA A 184 -31.21 -1.94 45.81
N PRO A 185 -30.61 -3.07 46.27
CA PRO A 185 -31.18 -3.88 47.32
C PRO A 185 -31.29 -3.14 48.68
N LEU A 186 -30.30 -2.27 48.97
CA LEU A 186 -30.28 -1.47 50.19
C LEU A 186 -31.42 -0.46 50.19
N LYS A 187 -31.62 0.26 49.08
CA LYS A 187 -32.70 1.22 48.92
C LYS A 187 -34.08 0.53 48.99
N MET A 188 -34.21 -0.62 48.34
CA MET A 188 -35.43 -1.42 48.41
C MET A 188 -35.75 -1.90 49.85
N ALA A 189 -34.74 -2.23 50.64
CA ALA A 189 -34.92 -2.61 52.04
C ALA A 189 -35.31 -1.42 52.85
N GLU A 190 -34.73 -0.25 52.67
CA GLU A 190 -35.09 1.01 53.35
C GLU A 190 -36.53 1.40 53.05
N GLU A 191 -36.96 1.36 51.80
CA GLU A 191 -38.35 1.66 51.38
C GLU A 191 -39.38 0.69 52.01
N LYS A 192 -39.02 -0.59 52.18
CA LYS A 192 -39.88 -1.57 52.85
C LYS A 192 -40.03 -1.32 54.34
N MET A 193 -39.05 -0.68 54.96
CA MET A 193 -39.09 -0.34 56.39
C MET A 193 -39.70 1.04 56.63
N SER A 194 -39.97 1.84 55.63
CA SER A 194 -40.59 3.16 55.72
C SER A 194 -42.05 3.01 56.05
N ALA A 195 -42.54 3.80 57.05
CA ALA A 195 -43.96 3.76 57.56
C ALA A 195 -44.99 4.11 56.48
N ASP A 196 -44.61 4.88 55.47
CA ASP A 196 -45.47 5.33 54.34
C ASP A 196 -45.47 4.40 53.15
N GLY A 197 -44.57 3.41 53.10
CA GLY A 197 -44.48 2.43 51.97
C GLY A 197 -44.32 3.03 50.58
N LEU A 198 -44.00 4.32 50.51
CA LEU A 198 -43.86 5.05 49.26
C LEU A 198 -42.47 4.81 48.67
N ARG A 199 -42.44 4.42 47.38
CA ARG A 199 -41.19 4.37 46.60
C ARG A 199 -40.71 5.80 46.33
N ASP A 200 -39.40 6.02 46.42
CA ASP A 200 -38.74 7.25 46.03
C ASP A 200 -38.57 7.28 44.48
N PRO A 201 -39.48 7.94 43.74
CA PRO A 201 -39.45 7.90 42.29
C PRO A 201 -38.22 8.62 41.72
N ASP A 202 -37.73 9.64 42.41
CA ASP A 202 -36.58 10.45 41.93
C ASP A 202 -35.30 9.62 42.02
N PHE A 203 -35.09 8.89 43.11
CA PHE A 203 -33.98 7.96 43.24
C PHE A 203 -33.99 6.89 42.12
N TRP A 204 -35.13 6.24 41.87
CA TRP A 204 -35.21 5.17 40.90
C TRP A 204 -35.07 5.67 39.46
N ASN A 205 -35.53 6.86 39.13
CA ASN A 205 -35.34 7.50 37.85
C ASN A 205 -33.86 7.87 37.63
N GLU A 206 -33.23 8.48 38.64
CA GLU A 206 -31.80 8.79 38.59
C GLU A 206 -30.93 7.53 38.51
N TYR A 207 -31.25 6.52 39.30
CA TYR A 207 -30.61 5.21 39.26
C TYR A 207 -30.65 4.59 37.87
N HIS A 208 -31.85 4.50 37.27
CA HIS A 208 -32.03 3.95 35.92
C HIS A 208 -31.23 4.74 34.88
N HIS A 209 -31.32 6.06 34.93
CA HIS A 209 -30.63 6.95 34.00
C HIS A 209 -29.09 6.79 34.08
N ASN A 210 -28.55 6.73 35.30
CA ASN A 210 -27.13 6.57 35.53
C ASN A 210 -26.62 5.21 35.06
N VAL A 211 -27.30 4.11 35.35
CA VAL A 211 -26.92 2.76 34.89
C VAL A 211 -26.99 2.66 33.36
N GLN A 212 -28.08 3.16 32.77
CA GLN A 212 -28.25 3.17 31.33
C GLN A 212 -27.15 3.99 30.65
N GLY A 213 -26.82 5.17 31.14
CA GLY A 213 -25.76 6.01 30.63
C GLY A 213 -24.38 5.35 30.68
N GLN A 214 -24.07 4.54 31.72
CA GLN A 214 -22.81 3.79 31.76
C GLN A 214 -22.78 2.63 30.75
N ILE A 215 -23.90 1.93 30.55
CA ILE A 215 -24.04 0.86 29.58
C ILE A 215 -23.87 1.44 28.16
N GLU A 216 -24.48 2.57 27.85
CA GLU A 216 -24.35 3.26 26.57
C GLU A 216 -22.90 3.68 26.30
N LYS A 217 -22.19 4.20 27.31
CA LYS A 217 -20.76 4.51 27.21
C LYS A 217 -19.93 3.27 26.84
N ILE A 218 -20.15 2.14 27.47
CA ILE A 218 -19.46 0.88 27.15
C ILE A 218 -19.75 0.45 25.72
N ASN A 219 -21.02 0.51 25.30
CA ASN A 219 -21.38 0.16 23.91
C ASN A 219 -20.75 1.08 22.88
N HIS A 220 -20.65 2.38 23.13
CA HIS A 220 -19.94 3.32 22.27
C HIS A 220 -18.46 2.97 22.17
N LEU A 221 -17.78 2.71 23.28
CA LEU A 221 -16.38 2.32 23.30
C LEU A 221 -16.12 1.03 22.52
N LEU A 222 -16.98 0.02 22.66
CA LEU A 222 -16.89 -1.23 21.90
C LEU A 222 -17.13 -1.01 20.41
N THR A 223 -18.05 -0.13 20.03
CA THR A 223 -18.34 0.22 18.65
C THR A 223 -17.16 0.96 18.02
N ASP A 224 -16.56 1.91 18.70
CA ASP A 224 -15.39 2.66 18.27
C ASP A 224 -14.18 1.72 18.05
N LEU A 225 -13.98 0.76 18.96
CA LEU A 225 -12.91 -0.26 18.84
C LEU A 225 -13.14 -1.17 17.62
N ARG A 226 -14.37 -1.61 17.40
CA ARG A 226 -14.74 -2.40 16.23
C ARG A 226 -14.51 -1.62 14.93
N THR A 227 -14.95 -0.37 14.89
CA THR A 227 -14.77 0.49 13.71
C THR A 227 -13.29 0.71 13.40
N ALA A 228 -12.44 0.92 14.43
CA ALA A 228 -11.01 1.03 14.27
C ALA A 228 -10.36 -0.28 13.78
N ALA A 229 -10.90 -1.43 14.18
CA ALA A 229 -10.40 -2.74 13.77
C ALA A 229 -10.81 -3.11 12.32
N ASP A 230 -12.03 -2.75 11.91
CA ASP A 230 -12.62 -3.12 10.61
C ASP A 230 -12.19 -2.21 9.45
N GLN A 231 -11.57 -1.04 9.71
CA GLN A 231 -11.10 -0.15 8.67
C GLN A 231 -10.02 -0.85 7.83
N LYS A 232 -10.29 -1.00 6.52
CA LYS A 232 -9.28 -1.44 5.54
C LYS A 232 -8.10 -0.47 5.58
N PRO A 233 -6.86 -0.96 5.41
CA PRO A 233 -5.72 -0.08 5.25
C PRO A 233 -5.93 0.76 3.98
N GLY A 234 -6.39 1.99 4.18
CA GLY A 234 -6.29 3.02 3.15
C GLY A 234 -4.84 3.45 3.03
N ASP A 235 -4.52 4.17 1.97
CA ASP A 235 -3.23 4.85 1.90
C ASP A 235 -3.12 5.79 3.11
N PRO A 236 -2.21 5.55 4.06
CA PRO A 236 -2.13 6.35 5.28
C PRO A 236 -1.76 7.82 5.01
N PHE A 237 -1.37 8.13 3.77
CA PHE A 237 -0.95 9.45 3.31
C PHE A 237 -1.70 9.90 2.04
N GLY A 238 -2.91 9.38 1.81
CA GLY A 238 -3.68 9.61 0.58
C GLY A 238 -4.24 11.02 0.43
N ASP A 239 -4.46 11.72 1.54
CA ASP A 239 -5.05 13.06 1.52
C ASP A 239 -3.99 14.13 1.85
N GLU A 240 -4.04 15.24 1.11
CA GLU A 240 -3.29 16.45 1.42
C GLU A 240 -4.25 17.45 2.07
N ILE A 241 -4.00 17.80 3.33
CA ILE A 241 -4.84 18.73 4.07
C ILE A 241 -4.05 19.98 4.51
N GLN A 242 -4.71 21.13 4.52
CA GLN A 242 -4.22 22.29 5.25
C GLN A 242 -4.67 22.20 6.70
N LEU A 243 -3.71 22.29 7.63
CA LEU A 243 -3.96 22.06 9.05
C LEU A 243 -4.91 23.06 9.66
N GLN A 244 -4.74 24.35 9.37
CA GLN A 244 -5.55 25.44 9.92
C GLN A 244 -7.04 25.29 9.58
N PRO A 245 -7.47 25.16 8.30
CA PRO A 245 -8.88 24.96 7.99
C PRO A 245 -9.44 23.62 8.44
N ALA A 246 -8.62 22.56 8.53
CA ALA A 246 -9.05 21.28 9.05
C ALA A 246 -9.43 21.36 10.53
N ILE A 247 -8.59 22.00 11.35
CA ILE A 247 -8.88 22.26 12.76
C ILE A 247 -10.12 23.18 12.91
N ALA A 248 -10.23 24.24 12.11
CA ALA A 248 -11.38 25.12 12.14
C ALA A 248 -12.71 24.38 11.86
N ALA A 249 -12.70 23.44 10.90
CA ALA A 249 -13.87 22.61 10.60
C ALA A 249 -14.28 21.69 11.76
N ILE A 250 -13.30 21.11 12.47
CA ILE A 250 -13.56 20.28 13.64
C ILE A 250 -14.13 21.11 14.81
N LEU A 251 -13.55 22.29 15.05
CA LEU A 251 -14.02 23.22 16.07
C LEU A 251 -15.46 23.68 15.81
N ALA A 252 -15.82 23.90 14.54
CA ALA A 252 -17.19 24.23 14.17
C ALA A 252 -18.22 23.14 14.54
N LYS A 253 -17.84 21.86 14.40
CA LYS A 253 -18.65 20.70 14.81
C LYS A 253 -18.86 20.62 16.34
N LEU A 254 -17.88 21.10 17.12
CA LEU A 254 -17.89 21.05 18.59
C LEU A 254 -18.33 22.36 19.24
N ARG A 255 -18.85 23.31 18.46
CA ARG A 255 -19.22 24.67 18.94
C ARG A 255 -20.21 24.65 20.11
N GLU A 256 -21.26 23.83 20.03
CA GLU A 256 -22.28 23.75 21.09
C GLU A 256 -21.72 23.19 22.40
N PRO A 257 -20.99 22.04 22.41
CA PRO A 257 -20.37 21.52 23.63
C PRO A 257 -19.37 22.49 24.28
N LEU A 258 -18.57 23.20 23.45
CA LEU A 258 -17.61 24.20 23.91
C LEU A 258 -18.31 25.39 24.59
N ALA A 259 -19.36 25.91 23.94
CA ALA A 259 -20.15 27.03 24.47
C ALA A 259 -20.88 26.66 25.78
N ALA A 260 -21.42 25.46 25.90
CA ALA A 260 -22.11 24.98 27.10
C ALA A 260 -21.17 24.97 28.32
N ARG A 261 -19.87 24.71 28.14
CA ARG A 261 -18.87 24.75 29.22
C ARG A 261 -18.11 26.06 29.31
N ARG A 262 -18.43 27.07 28.48
CA ARG A 262 -17.74 28.37 28.38
C ARG A 262 -16.25 28.22 28.16
N ILE A 263 -15.83 27.23 27.32
CA ILE A 263 -14.43 27.02 26.96
C ILE A 263 -14.15 27.86 25.73
N GLU A 264 -13.12 28.73 25.83
CA GLU A 264 -12.61 29.50 24.71
C GLU A 264 -11.57 28.69 23.92
N VAL A 265 -11.67 28.66 22.60
CA VAL A 265 -10.69 27.97 21.74
C VAL A 265 -10.08 28.96 20.77
N GLU A 266 -8.77 29.06 20.78
CA GLU A 266 -7.97 29.86 19.87
C GLU A 266 -7.23 28.96 18.87
N ASN A 267 -7.45 29.16 17.58
CA ASN A 267 -6.69 28.52 16.54
C ASN A 267 -5.60 29.48 16.05
N GLN A 268 -4.36 29.31 16.55
CA GLN A 268 -3.18 30.11 16.21
C GLN A 268 -2.27 29.40 15.20
N ILE A 269 -2.80 28.41 14.46
CA ILE A 269 -2.05 27.68 13.44
C ILE A 269 -1.81 28.60 12.24
N PRO A 270 -0.56 28.81 11.80
CA PRO A 270 -0.26 29.65 10.64
C PRO A 270 -0.81 29.06 9.33
N ASP A 271 -1.40 29.90 8.47
CA ASP A 271 -1.85 29.50 7.13
C ASP A 271 -0.69 29.12 6.19
N SER A 272 0.54 29.54 6.52
CA SER A 272 1.74 29.30 5.71
C SER A 272 2.38 27.92 5.89
N LEU A 273 1.79 27.05 6.71
CA LEU A 273 2.31 25.69 6.90
C LEU A 273 2.14 24.84 5.64
N PRO A 274 3.09 23.94 5.35
CA PRO A 274 2.98 23.00 4.23
C PRO A 274 1.75 22.11 4.38
N LEU A 275 1.32 21.54 3.26
CA LEU A 275 0.25 20.54 3.25
C LEU A 275 0.67 19.30 4.04
N LEU A 276 -0.20 18.85 4.93
CA LEU A 276 0.01 17.66 5.71
C LEU A 276 -0.58 16.45 4.96
N ARG A 277 0.24 15.42 4.74
CA ARG A 277 -0.20 14.16 4.12
C ARG A 277 -0.66 13.20 5.19
N VAL A 278 -1.96 12.94 5.24
CA VAL A 278 -2.59 12.09 6.25
C VAL A 278 -3.83 11.39 5.70
N ASP A 279 -4.30 10.38 6.42
CA ASP A 279 -5.67 9.88 6.30
C ASP A 279 -6.60 10.90 6.96
N LYS A 280 -7.24 11.75 6.17
CA LYS A 280 -8.09 12.86 6.66
C LYS A 280 -9.17 12.41 7.63
N PRO A 281 -9.95 11.36 7.38
CA PRO A 281 -10.95 10.87 8.34
C PRO A 281 -10.37 10.49 9.70
N LYS A 282 -9.20 9.82 9.73
CA LYS A 282 -8.54 9.44 10.98
C LYS A 282 -7.99 10.64 11.72
N PHE A 283 -7.41 11.59 10.99
CA PHE A 283 -6.91 12.84 11.57
C PHE A 283 -8.05 13.63 12.22
N GLU A 284 -9.16 13.85 11.49
CA GLU A 284 -10.33 14.54 12.04
C GLU A 284 -10.88 13.83 13.28
N ARG A 285 -10.97 12.51 13.23
CA ARG A 285 -11.46 11.71 14.36
C ARG A 285 -10.55 11.78 15.58
N LEU A 286 -9.23 11.71 15.38
CA LEU A 286 -8.23 11.84 16.44
C LEU A 286 -8.38 13.18 17.17
N VAL A 287 -8.40 14.29 16.44
CA VAL A 287 -8.51 15.63 17.01
C VAL A 287 -9.85 15.80 17.71
N GLU A 288 -10.95 15.29 17.13
CA GLU A 288 -12.27 15.31 17.75
C GLU A 288 -12.30 14.55 19.11
N LEU A 289 -11.66 13.38 19.17
CA LEU A 289 -11.57 12.58 20.40
C LEU A 289 -10.73 13.29 21.47
N LEU A 290 -9.58 13.84 21.10
CA LEU A 290 -8.75 14.60 22.03
C LEU A 290 -9.50 15.80 22.61
N LEU A 291 -10.20 16.55 21.75
CA LEU A 291 -11.02 17.68 22.22
C LEU A 291 -12.17 17.25 23.13
N LYS A 292 -12.84 16.14 22.84
CA LYS A 292 -13.91 15.62 23.69
C LYS A 292 -13.39 15.16 25.04
N ASP A 293 -12.20 14.57 25.08
CA ASP A 293 -11.55 14.15 26.33
C ASP A 293 -11.17 15.37 27.18
N GLU A 294 -10.55 16.39 26.58
CA GLU A 294 -10.23 17.65 27.25
C GLU A 294 -11.49 18.37 27.74
N LEU A 295 -12.55 18.40 26.93
CA LEU A 295 -13.85 18.95 27.33
C LEU A 295 -14.44 18.26 28.59
N ALA A 296 -14.18 16.97 28.77
CA ALA A 296 -14.64 16.24 29.95
C ALA A 296 -13.84 16.60 31.21
N MET A 297 -12.55 16.91 31.05
CA MET A 297 -11.60 17.12 32.17
C MET A 297 -11.44 18.59 32.59
N LEU A 298 -11.55 19.53 31.65
CA LEU A 298 -11.27 20.94 31.89
C LEU A 298 -12.40 21.63 32.70
N PRO A 299 -12.06 22.52 33.64
CA PRO A 299 -13.02 23.38 34.32
C PRO A 299 -13.75 24.32 33.35
N ALA A 300 -14.95 24.72 33.69
CA ALA A 300 -15.69 25.73 32.93
C ALA A 300 -14.91 27.08 32.89
N GLY A 301 -14.82 27.69 31.72
CA GLY A 301 -14.07 28.95 31.50
C GLY A 301 -12.60 28.77 31.16
N SER A 302 -12.15 27.53 30.93
CA SER A 302 -10.78 27.25 30.48
C SER A 302 -10.56 27.72 29.05
N ARG A 303 -9.27 27.88 28.66
CA ARG A 303 -8.86 28.24 27.29
C ARG A 303 -8.00 27.14 26.69
N ILE A 304 -8.29 26.77 25.44
CA ILE A 304 -7.48 25.81 24.63
C ILE A 304 -6.89 26.58 23.46
N THR A 305 -5.59 26.47 23.25
CA THR A 305 -4.89 27.11 22.12
C THR A 305 -4.24 26.06 21.24
N PHE A 306 -4.54 26.08 19.95
CA PHE A 306 -3.89 25.27 18.94
C PHE A 306 -2.73 26.03 18.33
N THR A 307 -1.53 25.46 18.42
CA THR A 307 -0.32 25.99 17.77
C THR A 307 0.33 24.89 16.94
N ALA A 308 0.99 25.25 15.84
CA ALA A 308 1.78 24.34 15.05
C ALA A 308 3.00 25.04 14.47
N GLU A 309 4.13 24.33 14.45
CA GLU A 309 5.40 24.80 13.90
C GLU A 309 5.95 23.74 12.95
N SER A 310 6.57 24.17 11.84
CA SER A 310 7.30 23.27 10.95
C SER A 310 8.76 23.18 11.43
N GLN A 311 9.20 22.00 11.81
CA GLN A 311 10.63 21.72 12.05
C GLN A 311 11.24 21.14 10.78
N ASN A 312 12.14 21.90 10.14
CA ASN A 312 13.08 21.45 9.09
C ASN A 312 12.55 20.49 8.03
N GLY A 313 11.50 20.83 7.29
CA GLY A 313 11.21 20.22 5.99
C GLY A 313 11.19 18.69 5.84
N GLU A 314 11.46 17.92 6.89
CA GLU A 314 11.33 16.47 6.96
C GLU A 314 10.10 16.11 7.77
N MET A 315 9.12 15.56 7.03
CA MET A 315 8.03 14.81 7.60
C MET A 315 8.31 13.32 7.44
#